data_1efa55cca7c8ef3935a20c395256c570
#
_entry.id   1efa55cca7c8ef3935a20c395256c570
#
_cell.length_a   1.000
_cell.length_b   1.000
_cell.length_c   1.000
_cell.angle_alpha   90.00
_cell.angle_beta   90.00
_cell.angle_gamma   90.00
#
_symmetry.space_group_name_H-M   'P 1'
#
loop_
_entity.id
_entity.type
_entity.pdbx_description
1 polymer ?
#
loop_
_entity_poly.entity_id
_entity_poly.type
_entity_poly.pdbx_seq_one_letter_code
_entity_poly.pdbx_strand_id
1 'polypeptide(L)'
;CKAGIPIATRQGKDGGISIIDGYKIDKTMLTRDEMQDILAGLRSLDSVNGTNRYGQLMEKLSIGSSDFFVGNQSVLIDLSSWYKDSLASKIEMIRKAIEQHKELEFFYYAPNGESQRTIEPYYLIFRWSSWYVWGWCQSRGDYRLFKLNRMDKVYLSKNCFSERTVPLPDLKDERIFPGGIKVKALFEADCKWRLVEEFGPDCFREQKDGTLLFQADYTNKENLLTWLLTFRDKVELLEPKTMRQELRQSILQMKKKYDNTMEG
;
A
#
# COMPACT_ATOMS: atom_id res chain seq x y z
N CYS A 1 38.44 9.73 -16.73
CA CYS A 1 37.34 9.96 -15.80
C CYS A 1 36.84 8.62 -15.27
N LYS A 2 36.86 8.40 -13.94
CA LYS A 2 36.43 7.10 -13.31
C LYS A 2 34.93 6.79 -13.51
N ALA A 3 34.12 7.79 -13.95
CA ALA A 3 32.69 7.65 -14.13
C ALA A 3 32.25 7.46 -15.60
N GLY A 4 33.16 7.26 -16.55
CA GLY A 4 32.82 7.04 -17.97
C GLY A 4 32.13 8.21 -18.69
N ILE A 5 31.99 9.36 -18.05
CA ILE A 5 31.34 10.56 -18.64
C ILE A 5 32.41 11.35 -19.44
N PRO A 6 32.26 11.46 -20.75
CA PRO A 6 33.21 12.22 -21.56
C PRO A 6 32.98 13.72 -21.35
N ILE A 7 34.02 14.39 -20.85
CA ILE A 7 34.05 15.83 -20.66
C ILE A 7 34.95 16.49 -21.72
N ALA A 8 34.48 17.57 -22.35
CA ALA A 8 35.26 18.46 -23.17
C ALA A 8 35.70 19.68 -22.37
N THR A 9 36.97 20.04 -22.44
CA THR A 9 37.50 21.26 -21.84
C THR A 9 37.92 22.23 -22.94
N ARG A 10 37.43 23.47 -22.88
CA ARG A 10 37.86 24.54 -23.73
C ARG A 10 38.61 25.59 -22.92
N GLN A 11 39.79 26.01 -23.41
CA GLN A 11 40.59 27.01 -22.75
C GLN A 11 40.38 28.36 -23.44
N GLY A 12 40.22 29.46 -22.70
CA GLY A 12 40.01 30.81 -23.23
C GLY A 12 38.96 31.61 -22.47
N LYS A 13 38.69 32.86 -22.95
CA LYS A 13 37.76 33.80 -22.29
C LYS A 13 36.30 33.25 -22.16
N ASP A 14 35.91 32.36 -23.09
CA ASP A 14 34.65 31.64 -23.12
C ASP A 14 34.88 30.12 -22.91
N GLY A 15 35.97 29.77 -22.24
CA GLY A 15 36.34 28.41 -21.91
C GLY A 15 35.54 27.86 -20.75
N GLY A 16 35.43 26.51 -20.67
CA GLY A 16 34.73 25.82 -19.60
C GLY A 16 34.85 24.31 -19.74
N ILE A 17 34.21 23.63 -18.82
CA ILE A 17 34.06 22.18 -18.85
C ILE A 17 32.62 21.90 -19.29
N SER A 18 32.45 21.15 -20.36
CA SER A 18 31.15 20.73 -20.87
C SER A 18 31.14 19.20 -21.09
N ILE A 19 29.97 18.60 -21.06
CA ILE A 19 29.77 17.25 -21.57
C ILE A 19 29.79 17.34 -23.10
N ILE A 20 30.43 16.37 -23.77
CA ILE A 20 30.47 16.30 -25.22
C ILE A 20 29.08 16.30 -25.81
N ASP A 21 28.78 17.18 -26.75
CA ASP A 21 27.49 17.24 -27.44
C ASP A 21 27.16 15.89 -28.09
N GLY A 22 25.92 15.41 -27.84
CA GLY A 22 25.47 14.10 -28.32
C GLY A 22 25.81 12.95 -27.39
N TYR A 23 26.45 13.19 -26.23
CA TYR A 23 26.61 12.14 -25.21
C TYR A 23 25.24 11.70 -24.71
N LYS A 24 24.92 10.46 -24.99
CA LYS A 24 23.79 9.75 -24.36
C LYS A 24 24.37 8.87 -23.28
N ILE A 25 23.74 8.83 -22.13
CA ILE A 25 24.07 7.85 -21.07
C ILE A 25 24.08 6.49 -21.76
N ASP A 26 25.27 5.88 -21.80
CA ASP A 26 25.42 4.60 -22.46
C ASP A 26 24.62 3.57 -21.67
N LYS A 27 23.73 2.86 -22.34
CA LYS A 27 22.92 1.78 -21.74
C LYS A 27 23.78 0.65 -21.19
N THR A 28 25.07 0.61 -21.55
CA THR A 28 26.06 -0.33 -21.00
C THR A 28 26.38 -0.09 -19.52
N MET A 29 25.87 0.99 -18.91
CA MET A 29 26.07 1.23 -17.47
C MET A 29 25.16 0.39 -16.59
N LEU A 30 24.11 -0.23 -17.13
CA LEU A 30 23.22 -1.15 -16.39
C LEU A 30 23.55 -2.58 -16.77
N THR A 31 23.72 -3.42 -15.78
CA THR A 31 23.82 -4.87 -15.97
C THR A 31 22.48 -5.42 -16.46
N ARG A 32 22.49 -6.64 -16.98
CA ARG A 32 21.26 -7.32 -17.41
C ARG A 32 20.26 -7.45 -16.25
N ASP A 33 20.73 -7.80 -15.06
CA ASP A 33 19.90 -8.00 -13.88
C ASP A 33 19.30 -6.68 -13.41
N GLU A 34 20.09 -5.61 -13.33
CA GLU A 34 19.59 -4.26 -12.99
C GLU A 34 18.53 -3.77 -13.97
N MET A 35 18.70 -4.02 -15.27
CA MET A 35 17.68 -3.67 -16.27
C MET A 35 16.41 -4.50 -16.09
N GLN A 36 16.52 -5.79 -15.79
CA GLN A 36 15.36 -6.67 -15.52
C GLN A 36 14.59 -6.21 -14.28
N ASP A 37 15.27 -5.82 -13.21
CA ASP A 37 14.67 -5.29 -11.99
C ASP A 37 13.90 -3.99 -12.26
N ILE A 38 14.48 -3.08 -13.04
CA ILE A 38 13.81 -1.84 -13.48
C ILE A 38 12.55 -2.16 -14.29
N LEU A 39 12.65 -3.07 -15.26
CA LEU A 39 11.53 -3.47 -16.10
C LEU A 39 10.43 -4.17 -15.29
N ALA A 40 10.77 -5.01 -14.32
CA ALA A 40 9.81 -5.63 -13.42
C ALA A 40 9.07 -4.57 -12.58
N GLY A 41 9.78 -3.59 -12.04
CA GLY A 41 9.20 -2.45 -11.32
C GLY A 41 8.24 -1.62 -12.18
N LEU A 42 8.61 -1.32 -13.43
CA LEU A 42 7.75 -0.57 -14.35
C LEU A 42 6.47 -1.35 -14.73
N ARG A 43 6.57 -2.66 -14.95
CA ARG A 43 5.41 -3.53 -15.19
C ARG A 43 4.46 -3.58 -14.02
N SER A 44 5.00 -3.63 -12.81
CA SER A 44 4.16 -3.62 -11.59
C SER A 44 3.30 -2.36 -11.48
N LEU A 45 3.82 -1.21 -11.93
CA LEU A 45 3.04 0.03 -11.99
C LEU A 45 1.96 0.00 -13.07
N ASP A 46 2.20 -0.64 -14.23
CA ASP A 46 1.18 -0.80 -15.27
C ASP A 46 0.03 -1.73 -14.82
N SER A 47 0.32 -2.75 -13.99
CA SER A 47 -0.70 -3.66 -13.48
C SER A 47 -1.79 -2.95 -12.68
N VAL A 48 -1.44 -1.83 -12.02
CA VAL A 48 -2.37 -1.02 -11.22
C VAL A 48 -3.34 -0.23 -12.08
N ASN A 49 -2.83 0.38 -13.14
CA ASN A 49 -3.59 1.36 -13.92
C ASN A 49 -4.38 0.71 -15.06
N GLY A 50 -4.11 -0.55 -15.39
CA GLY A 50 -4.65 -1.21 -16.59
C GLY A 50 -4.23 -0.51 -17.89
N THR A 51 -3.22 0.39 -17.81
CA THR A 51 -2.67 1.14 -18.94
C THR A 51 -1.33 0.53 -19.33
N ASN A 52 -0.95 0.69 -20.59
CA ASN A 52 0.39 0.34 -21.08
C ASN A 52 1.31 1.59 -21.10
N ARG A 53 1.21 2.45 -20.09
CA ARG A 53 1.97 3.71 -20.03
C ARG A 53 3.48 3.46 -19.95
N TYR A 54 3.86 2.51 -19.12
CA TYR A 54 5.26 2.13 -18.96
C TYR A 54 5.74 1.16 -20.03
N GLY A 55 4.81 0.48 -20.74
CA GLY A 55 5.14 -0.39 -21.86
C GLY A 55 5.92 0.33 -22.95
N GLN A 56 5.50 1.53 -23.33
CA GLN A 56 6.23 2.37 -24.30
C GLN A 56 7.61 2.81 -23.77
N LEU A 57 7.72 3.06 -22.47
CA LEU A 57 9.00 3.38 -21.85
C LEU A 57 9.92 2.15 -21.81
N MET A 58 9.36 0.99 -21.49
CA MET A 58 10.08 -0.29 -21.55
C MET A 58 10.59 -0.59 -22.96
N GLU A 59 9.77 -0.36 -23.97
CA GLU A 59 10.15 -0.51 -25.39
C GLU A 59 11.33 0.42 -25.75
N LYS A 60 11.27 1.70 -25.35
CA LYS A 60 12.37 2.65 -25.56
C LYS A 60 13.65 2.26 -24.83
N LEU A 61 13.55 1.72 -23.62
CA LEU A 61 14.69 1.25 -22.86
C LEU A 61 15.32 0.00 -23.48
N SER A 62 14.53 -0.81 -24.18
CA SER A 62 14.95 -2.06 -24.82
C SER A 62 15.45 -1.88 -26.25
N ILE A 63 15.18 -0.73 -26.91
CA ILE A 63 15.69 -0.47 -28.26
C ILE A 63 17.23 -0.51 -28.26
N GLY A 64 17.79 -1.49 -28.93
CA GLY A 64 19.23 -1.77 -29.02
C GLY A 64 19.73 -2.97 -28.22
N SER A 65 18.83 -3.75 -27.63
CA SER A 65 19.17 -4.96 -26.85
C SER A 65 18.08 -6.00 -27.02
N SER A 66 18.05 -6.68 -28.19
CA SER A 66 17.10 -7.75 -28.48
C SER A 66 17.11 -8.89 -27.42
N ASP A 67 18.22 -9.04 -26.72
CA ASP A 67 18.43 -10.09 -25.75
C ASP A 67 17.77 -9.83 -24.37
N PHE A 68 17.33 -8.60 -24.11
CA PHE A 68 16.69 -8.26 -22.82
C PHE A 68 15.26 -8.77 -22.69
N PHE A 69 14.57 -9.03 -23.81
CA PHE A 69 13.19 -9.51 -23.79
C PHE A 69 13.07 -11.05 -23.61
N VAL A 70 14.12 -11.79 -23.87
CA VAL A 70 14.12 -13.27 -23.85
C VAL A 70 14.64 -13.84 -22.53
N GLY A 71 15.00 -13.00 -21.57
CA GLY A 71 15.47 -13.41 -20.26
C GLY A 71 14.35 -14.00 -19.40
N ASN A 72 14.67 -15.06 -18.65
CA ASN A 72 13.81 -15.66 -17.63
C ASN A 72 13.24 -14.56 -16.71
N GLN A 73 11.95 -14.24 -16.87
CA GLN A 73 11.23 -13.36 -15.95
C GLN A 73 10.97 -14.16 -14.68
N SER A 74 11.87 -14.08 -13.73
CA SER A 74 11.75 -14.78 -12.44
C SER A 74 10.83 -14.06 -11.45
N VAL A 75 10.54 -12.76 -11.68
CA VAL A 75 9.73 -11.93 -10.78
C VAL A 75 8.60 -11.29 -11.57
N LEU A 76 7.36 -11.55 -11.17
CA LEU A 76 6.15 -10.87 -11.62
C LEU A 76 5.49 -10.21 -10.41
N ILE A 77 5.34 -8.88 -10.45
CA ILE A 77 4.68 -8.11 -9.40
C ILE A 77 3.35 -7.62 -9.97
N ASP A 78 2.25 -8.12 -9.43
CA ASP A 78 0.89 -7.65 -9.75
C ASP A 78 0.34 -6.85 -8.57
N LEU A 79 0.21 -5.54 -8.74
CA LEU A 79 -0.35 -4.62 -7.76
C LEU A 79 -1.84 -4.35 -8.02
N SER A 80 -2.46 -5.08 -8.93
CA SER A 80 -3.88 -4.93 -9.23
C SER A 80 -4.76 -5.33 -8.03
N SER A 81 -5.98 -4.82 -8.01
CA SER A 81 -7.00 -5.14 -7.01
C SER A 81 -8.19 -5.78 -7.69
N TRP A 82 -9.01 -6.54 -6.95
CA TRP A 82 -10.31 -7.02 -7.39
C TRP A 82 -11.23 -5.91 -7.92
N TYR A 83 -11.00 -4.66 -7.49
CA TYR A 83 -11.72 -3.45 -7.93
C TYR A 83 -10.88 -2.64 -8.93
N LYS A 84 -10.17 -3.29 -9.83
CA LYS A 84 -9.18 -2.69 -10.74
C LYS A 84 -9.67 -1.44 -11.45
N ASP A 85 -10.84 -1.49 -12.09
CA ASP A 85 -11.34 -0.36 -12.89
C ASP A 85 -11.70 0.86 -12.04
N SER A 86 -12.34 0.65 -10.89
CA SER A 86 -12.67 1.72 -9.95
C SER A 86 -11.43 2.32 -9.31
N LEU A 87 -10.41 1.51 -9.06
CA LEU A 87 -9.17 1.95 -8.40
C LEU A 87 -8.26 2.70 -9.38
N ALA A 88 -8.14 2.22 -10.61
CA ALA A 88 -7.32 2.85 -11.65
C ALA A 88 -7.76 4.30 -11.93
N SER A 89 -9.07 4.53 -12.05
CA SER A 89 -9.61 5.88 -12.26
C SER A 89 -9.32 6.82 -11.09
N LYS A 90 -9.42 6.33 -9.85
CA LYS A 90 -9.08 7.11 -8.64
C LYS A 90 -7.59 7.45 -8.60
N ILE A 91 -6.72 6.49 -8.88
CA ILE A 91 -5.26 6.69 -8.91
C ILE A 91 -4.89 7.75 -9.93
N GLU A 92 -5.45 7.68 -11.15
CA GLU A 92 -5.18 8.65 -12.20
C GLU A 92 -5.66 10.07 -11.81
N MET A 93 -6.84 10.17 -11.20
CA MET A 93 -7.37 11.44 -10.71
C MET A 93 -6.52 12.04 -9.59
N ILE A 94 -6.09 11.23 -8.63
CA ILE A 94 -5.21 11.66 -7.54
C ILE A 94 -3.85 12.10 -8.10
N ARG A 95 -3.28 11.37 -9.06
CA ARG A 95 -2.03 11.79 -9.72
C ARG A 95 -2.16 13.14 -10.38
N LYS A 96 -3.25 13.38 -11.14
CA LYS A 96 -3.53 14.69 -11.74
C LYS A 96 -3.68 15.77 -10.69
N ALA A 97 -4.34 15.47 -9.55
CA ALA A 97 -4.47 16.42 -8.45
C ALA A 97 -3.11 16.82 -7.88
N ILE A 98 -2.22 15.84 -7.66
CA ILE A 98 -0.86 16.06 -7.18
C ILE A 98 -0.04 16.88 -8.19
N GLU A 99 -0.04 16.49 -9.47
CA GLU A 99 0.71 17.15 -10.55
C GLU A 99 0.26 18.61 -10.79
N GLN A 100 -1.05 18.88 -10.60
CA GLN A 100 -1.63 20.19 -10.82
C GLN A 100 -1.80 21.03 -9.55
N HIS A 101 -1.35 20.55 -8.41
CA HIS A 101 -1.54 21.17 -7.08
C HIS A 101 -3.01 21.54 -6.81
N LYS A 102 -3.93 20.65 -7.18
CA LYS A 102 -5.38 20.84 -6.98
C LYS A 102 -5.87 20.02 -5.80
N GLU A 103 -6.79 20.63 -5.06
CA GLU A 103 -7.51 19.93 -4.00
C GLU A 103 -8.35 18.78 -4.56
N LEU A 104 -8.52 17.75 -3.75
CA LEU A 104 -9.31 16.58 -4.05
C LEU A 104 -10.49 16.51 -3.10
N GLU A 105 -11.69 16.35 -3.63
CA GLU A 105 -12.93 16.20 -2.87
C GLU A 105 -13.49 14.79 -3.04
N PHE A 106 -13.95 14.18 -1.96
CA PHE A 106 -14.54 12.84 -1.97
C PHE A 106 -15.39 12.53 -0.75
N PHE A 107 -16.28 11.55 -0.86
CA PHE A 107 -16.91 10.89 0.28
C PHE A 107 -16.01 9.79 0.82
N TYR A 108 -15.90 9.73 2.14
CA TYR A 108 -15.05 8.75 2.82
C TYR A 108 -15.85 7.90 3.78
N TYR A 109 -15.82 6.58 3.58
CA TYR A 109 -16.44 5.58 4.43
C TYR A 109 -15.48 5.17 5.53
N ALA A 110 -15.75 5.59 6.76
CA ALA A 110 -14.97 5.22 7.93
C ALA A 110 -15.83 4.38 8.89
N PRO A 111 -15.22 3.60 9.81
CA PRO A 111 -15.98 2.82 10.80
C PRO A 111 -16.98 3.66 11.61
N ASN A 112 -16.65 4.94 11.82
CA ASN A 112 -17.47 5.88 12.59
C ASN A 112 -18.48 6.68 11.73
N GLY A 113 -18.73 6.24 10.49
CA GLY A 113 -19.69 6.88 9.58
C GLY A 113 -19.06 7.48 8.35
N GLU A 114 -19.92 8.05 7.52
CA GLU A 114 -19.57 8.67 6.25
C GLU A 114 -19.31 10.16 6.41
N SER A 115 -18.40 10.70 5.62
CA SER A 115 -18.11 12.12 5.64
C SER A 115 -17.50 12.61 4.35
N GLN A 116 -17.88 13.81 3.93
CA GLN A 116 -17.20 14.51 2.85
C GLN A 116 -15.83 15.00 3.32
N ARG A 117 -14.83 14.87 2.46
CA ARG A 117 -13.46 15.30 2.71
C ARG A 117 -12.95 16.14 1.56
N THR A 118 -12.18 17.16 1.91
CA THR A 118 -11.35 17.95 1.00
C THR A 118 -9.92 17.85 1.49
N ILE A 119 -9.02 17.45 0.61
CA ILE A 119 -7.62 17.30 0.93
C ILE A 119 -6.72 17.96 -0.10
N GLU A 120 -5.52 18.36 0.31
CA GLU A 120 -4.38 18.66 -0.54
C GLU A 120 -3.56 17.37 -0.68
N PRO A 121 -3.62 16.65 -1.81
CA PRO A 121 -2.94 15.37 -1.96
C PRO A 121 -1.46 15.55 -2.29
N TYR A 122 -0.58 14.74 -1.68
CA TYR A 122 0.87 14.82 -1.90
C TYR A 122 1.49 13.51 -2.36
N TYR A 123 1.09 12.36 -1.79
CA TYR A 123 1.67 11.06 -2.14
C TYR A 123 0.60 10.00 -2.35
N LEU A 124 0.79 9.18 -3.40
CA LEU A 124 0.15 7.87 -3.53
C LEU A 124 1.06 6.82 -2.93
N ILE A 125 0.51 5.99 -2.06
CA ILE A 125 1.26 4.99 -1.29
C ILE A 125 0.60 3.63 -1.48
N PHE A 126 1.37 2.62 -1.91
CA PHE A 126 0.94 1.23 -1.87
C PHE A 126 1.54 0.55 -0.66
N ARG A 127 0.70 0.07 0.25
CA ARG A 127 1.10 -0.64 1.45
C ARG A 127 -0.02 -1.54 1.98
N TRP A 128 0.34 -2.62 2.68
CA TRP A 128 -0.61 -3.61 3.21
C TRP A 128 -1.65 -4.04 2.16
N SER A 129 -1.14 -4.38 0.96
CA SER A 129 -1.95 -4.79 -0.19
C SER A 129 -3.07 -3.80 -0.56
N SER A 130 -2.86 -2.51 -0.29
CA SER A 130 -3.86 -1.47 -0.53
C SER A 130 -3.21 -0.16 -0.94
N TRP A 131 -3.95 0.62 -1.72
CA TRP A 131 -3.58 1.97 -2.10
C TRP A 131 -4.13 3.00 -1.14
N TYR A 132 -3.32 4.01 -0.87
CA TYR A 132 -3.62 5.14 0.00
C TYR A 132 -3.20 6.44 -0.66
N VAL A 133 -3.88 7.54 -0.30
CA VAL A 133 -3.42 8.89 -0.56
C VAL A 133 -3.07 9.57 0.77
N TRP A 134 -1.87 10.14 0.82
CA TRP A 134 -1.41 11.00 1.91
C TRP A 134 -1.67 12.44 1.54
N GLY A 135 -2.35 13.18 2.40
CA GLY A 135 -2.70 14.57 2.13
C GLY A 135 -3.07 15.35 3.38
N TRP A 136 -3.03 16.68 3.25
CA TRP A 136 -3.52 17.59 4.28
C TRP A 136 -5.05 17.60 4.23
N CYS A 137 -5.68 17.20 5.30
CA CYS A 137 -7.13 17.17 5.43
C CYS A 137 -7.65 18.51 6.00
N GLN A 138 -8.36 19.30 5.20
CA GLN A 138 -8.85 20.62 5.62
C GLN A 138 -9.75 20.54 6.84
N SER A 139 -10.68 19.60 6.89
CA SER A 139 -11.64 19.46 8.00
C SER A 139 -11.00 19.00 9.32
N ARG A 140 -9.77 18.49 9.29
CA ARG A 140 -9.03 18.03 10.47
C ARG A 140 -7.83 18.89 10.81
N GLY A 141 -7.38 19.77 9.88
CA GLY A 141 -6.19 20.59 10.04
C GLY A 141 -4.92 19.76 10.26
N ASP A 142 -4.82 18.58 9.62
CA ASP A 142 -3.72 17.64 9.84
C ASP A 142 -3.50 16.75 8.61
N TYR A 143 -2.29 16.22 8.48
CA TYR A 143 -1.96 15.22 7.47
C TYR A 143 -2.62 13.88 7.80
N ARG A 144 -3.22 13.25 6.80
CA ARG A 144 -3.91 11.98 6.97
C ARG A 144 -3.73 11.04 5.79
N LEU A 145 -3.79 9.76 6.11
CA LEU A 145 -3.75 8.67 5.15
C LEU A 145 -5.18 8.18 4.87
N PHE A 146 -5.60 8.24 3.61
CA PHE A 146 -6.93 7.79 3.19
C PHE A 146 -6.80 6.56 2.28
N LYS A 147 -7.48 5.48 2.64
CA LYS A 147 -7.52 4.25 1.83
C LYS A 147 -8.41 4.45 0.61
N LEU A 148 -7.89 4.25 -0.60
CA LEU A 148 -8.63 4.53 -1.84
C LEU A 148 -9.92 3.71 -1.98
N ASN A 149 -9.94 2.47 -1.47
CA ASN A 149 -11.12 1.61 -1.52
C ASN A 149 -12.29 2.14 -0.65
N ARG A 150 -12.01 3.05 0.28
CA ARG A 150 -13.01 3.73 1.13
C ARG A 150 -13.42 5.10 0.60
N MET A 151 -12.90 5.50 -0.55
CA MET A 151 -13.26 6.77 -1.19
C MET A 151 -14.31 6.53 -2.25
N ASP A 152 -15.31 7.39 -2.30
CA ASP A 152 -16.33 7.41 -3.35
C ASP A 152 -16.51 8.84 -3.88
N LYS A 153 -17.04 8.97 -5.10
CA LYS A 153 -17.30 10.26 -5.75
C LYS A 153 -16.09 11.19 -5.63
N VAL A 154 -14.96 10.74 -6.14
CA VAL A 154 -13.71 11.48 -6.12
C VAL A 154 -13.73 12.52 -7.24
N TYR A 155 -13.50 13.79 -6.90
CA TYR A 155 -13.49 14.90 -7.85
C TYR A 155 -12.26 15.76 -7.67
N LEU A 156 -11.76 16.29 -8.80
CA LEU A 156 -10.79 17.38 -8.79
C LEU A 156 -11.52 18.68 -8.45
N SER A 157 -11.10 19.35 -7.39
CA SER A 157 -11.58 20.69 -7.07
C SER A 157 -11.07 21.72 -8.08
N LYS A 158 -11.76 22.83 -8.20
CA LYS A 158 -11.27 24.00 -8.93
C LYS A 158 -10.17 24.75 -8.18
N ASN A 159 -10.09 24.57 -6.87
CA ASN A 159 -9.13 25.22 -6.00
C ASN A 159 -7.74 24.58 -6.15
N CYS A 160 -6.73 25.45 -6.15
CA CYS A 160 -5.33 25.04 -6.08
C CYS A 160 -4.80 25.32 -4.67
N PHE A 161 -3.85 24.49 -4.23
CA PHE A 161 -3.13 24.70 -2.98
C PHE A 161 -1.67 25.08 -3.25
N SER A 162 -1.07 25.83 -2.32
CA SER A 162 0.34 26.18 -2.39
C SER A 162 1.20 25.03 -1.92
N GLU A 163 2.37 24.84 -2.51
CA GLU A 163 3.35 23.88 -2.02
C GLU A 163 3.69 24.13 -0.57
N ARG A 164 3.70 23.06 0.22
CA ARG A 164 4.12 23.04 1.61
C ARG A 164 5.31 22.09 1.76
N THR A 165 6.14 22.30 2.76
CA THR A 165 7.07 21.28 3.18
C THR A 165 6.28 20.13 3.79
N VAL A 166 6.11 19.05 3.01
CA VAL A 166 5.30 17.89 3.40
C VAL A 166 6.18 16.89 4.12
N PRO A 167 5.88 16.53 5.37
CA PRO A 167 6.57 15.44 6.01
C PRO A 167 6.26 14.14 5.26
N LEU A 168 7.30 13.36 4.98
CA LEU A 168 7.08 11.98 4.54
C LEU A 168 6.25 11.27 5.60
N PRO A 169 5.21 10.53 5.22
CA PRO A 169 4.45 9.78 6.20
C PRO A 169 5.37 8.78 6.89
N ASP A 170 5.53 8.92 8.21
CA ASP A 170 6.13 7.85 8.98
C ASP A 170 5.12 6.71 9.05
N LEU A 171 5.30 5.75 8.15
CA LEU A 171 4.42 4.60 8.05
C LEU A 171 4.61 3.62 9.22
N LYS A 172 5.62 3.84 10.08
CA LYS A 172 5.81 3.16 11.36
C LYS A 172 5.17 3.94 12.52
N ASP A 173 4.68 5.17 12.26
CA ASP A 173 4.14 6.02 13.30
C ASP A 173 2.86 5.40 13.88
N GLU A 174 2.89 5.12 15.16
CA GLU A 174 1.77 4.59 15.94
C GLU A 174 0.53 5.51 15.91
N ARG A 175 0.70 6.81 15.60
CA ARG A 175 -0.41 7.76 15.44
C ARG A 175 -1.26 7.50 14.21
N ILE A 176 -0.66 6.94 13.15
CA ILE A 176 -1.40 6.53 11.93
C ILE A 176 -2.02 5.16 12.16
N PHE A 177 -1.33 4.29 12.89
CA PHE A 177 -1.74 2.96 13.27
C PHE A 177 -1.45 2.77 14.77
N PRO A 178 -2.34 3.26 15.66
CA PRO A 178 -2.16 3.08 17.09
C PRO A 178 -1.99 1.60 17.39
N GLY A 179 -0.78 1.24 17.79
CA GLY A 179 -0.40 -0.09 18.24
C GLY A 179 -0.63 -0.24 19.75
N GLY A 180 -0.36 -1.43 20.26
CA GLY A 180 -0.26 -1.64 21.69
C GLY A 180 -1.38 -2.45 22.34
N ILE A 181 -2.25 -3.09 21.56
CA ILE A 181 -3.16 -4.10 22.09
C ILE A 181 -2.38 -5.43 22.15
N LYS A 182 -1.91 -5.78 23.34
CA LYS A 182 -1.30 -7.09 23.57
C LYS A 182 -2.37 -8.18 23.53
N VAL A 183 -2.27 -9.03 22.52
CA VAL A 183 -3.22 -10.11 22.27
C VAL A 183 -2.62 -11.42 22.74
N LYS A 184 -3.45 -12.22 23.40
CA LYS A 184 -3.17 -13.60 23.73
C LYS A 184 -4.38 -14.43 23.38
N ALA A 185 -4.24 -15.39 22.48
CA ALA A 185 -5.32 -16.23 22.00
C ALA A 185 -4.86 -17.67 21.83
N LEU A 186 -5.79 -18.61 21.99
CA LEU A 186 -5.58 -20.02 21.68
C LEU A 186 -6.24 -20.33 20.35
N PHE A 187 -5.52 -21.02 19.48
CA PHE A 187 -6.02 -21.48 18.19
C PHE A 187 -5.94 -23.00 18.11
N GLU A 188 -6.84 -23.59 17.34
CA GLU A 188 -6.74 -25.00 16.97
C GLU A 188 -5.53 -25.22 16.04
N ALA A 189 -4.98 -26.45 16.06
CA ALA A 189 -3.77 -26.80 15.32
C ALA A 189 -3.86 -26.57 13.80
N ASP A 190 -5.02 -26.75 13.22
CA ASP A 190 -5.25 -26.56 11.78
C ASP A 190 -5.23 -25.08 11.33
N CYS A 191 -5.24 -24.13 12.28
CA CYS A 191 -5.03 -22.71 12.01
C CYS A 191 -3.55 -22.32 11.83
N LYS A 192 -2.60 -23.24 12.06
CA LYS A 192 -1.15 -22.99 12.05
C LYS A 192 -0.66 -22.33 10.77
N TRP A 193 -1.09 -22.85 9.63
CA TRP A 193 -0.66 -22.31 8.33
C TRP A 193 -0.97 -20.82 8.17
N ARG A 194 -2.15 -20.41 8.61
CA ARG A 194 -2.60 -19.03 8.50
C ARG A 194 -1.88 -18.10 9.49
N LEU A 195 -1.63 -18.56 10.71
CA LEU A 195 -0.85 -17.81 11.68
C LEU A 195 0.58 -17.56 11.16
N VAL A 196 1.20 -18.59 10.54
CA VAL A 196 2.52 -18.49 9.93
C VAL A 196 2.53 -17.51 8.75
N GLU A 197 1.51 -17.58 7.88
CA GLU A 197 1.37 -16.69 6.72
C GLU A 197 1.24 -15.21 7.13
N GLU A 198 0.46 -14.93 8.16
CA GLU A 198 0.13 -13.55 8.56
C GLU A 198 1.15 -12.93 9.53
N PHE A 199 1.77 -13.73 10.41
CA PHE A 199 2.62 -13.24 11.51
C PHE A 199 4.01 -13.90 11.59
N GLY A 200 4.28 -14.88 10.74
CA GLY A 200 5.53 -15.64 10.78
C GLY A 200 5.52 -16.83 11.75
N PRO A 201 6.54 -17.72 11.64
CA PRO A 201 6.55 -19.00 12.36
C PRO A 201 6.70 -18.89 13.88
N ASP A 202 7.23 -17.75 14.37
CA ASP A 202 7.53 -17.54 15.79
C ASP A 202 6.38 -16.89 16.57
N CYS A 203 5.21 -16.68 15.94
CA CYS A 203 4.08 -15.96 16.55
C CYS A 203 3.27 -16.77 17.56
N PHE A 204 3.51 -18.07 17.69
CA PHE A 204 2.80 -18.95 18.61
C PHE A 204 3.72 -19.98 19.28
N ARG A 205 3.20 -20.60 20.34
CA ARG A 205 3.80 -21.77 21.00
C ARG A 205 2.80 -22.90 21.03
N GLU A 206 3.22 -24.09 20.59
CA GLU A 206 2.39 -25.31 20.70
C GLU A 206 2.23 -25.70 22.17
N GLN A 207 0.98 -25.99 22.56
CA GLN A 207 0.63 -26.46 23.88
C GLN A 207 0.58 -27.99 23.92
N LYS A 208 0.58 -28.58 25.12
CA LYS A 208 0.56 -30.05 25.29
C LYS A 208 -0.70 -30.71 24.71
N ASP A 209 -1.79 -29.98 24.62
CA ASP A 209 -3.09 -30.42 24.07
C ASP A 209 -3.19 -30.23 22.55
N GLY A 210 -2.11 -29.75 21.90
CA GLY A 210 -2.06 -29.50 20.47
C GLY A 210 -2.59 -28.13 20.05
N THR A 211 -3.08 -27.31 20.97
CA THR A 211 -3.49 -25.93 20.67
C THR A 211 -2.29 -25.02 20.49
N LEU A 212 -2.49 -23.89 19.81
CA LEU A 212 -1.45 -22.90 19.50
C LEU A 212 -1.70 -21.65 20.34
N LEU A 213 -0.81 -21.37 21.28
CA LEU A 213 -0.85 -20.13 22.06
C LEU A 213 -0.21 -19.01 21.27
N PHE A 214 -1.03 -18.14 20.68
CA PHE A 214 -0.63 -16.97 19.91
C PHE A 214 -0.44 -15.76 20.82
N GLN A 215 0.61 -14.98 20.56
CA GLN A 215 0.90 -13.72 21.23
C GLN A 215 1.41 -12.70 20.21
N ALA A 216 0.73 -11.57 20.10
CA ALA A 216 1.14 -10.46 19.22
C ALA A 216 0.67 -9.11 19.74
N ASP A 217 1.33 -8.05 19.28
CA ASP A 217 0.84 -6.70 19.43
C ASP A 217 -0.04 -6.34 18.22
N TYR A 218 -1.27 -5.90 18.49
CA TYR A 218 -2.24 -5.57 17.45
C TYR A 218 -2.52 -4.06 17.42
N THR A 219 -2.76 -3.52 16.22
CA THR A 219 -2.81 -2.07 16.02
C THR A 219 -4.19 -1.46 16.24
N ASN A 220 -5.26 -2.25 16.07
CA ASN A 220 -6.62 -1.72 16.08
C ASN A 220 -7.60 -2.77 16.61
N LYS A 221 -8.44 -2.35 17.55
CA LYS A 221 -9.46 -3.18 18.20
C LYS A 221 -10.44 -3.80 17.19
N GLU A 222 -11.01 -3.01 16.30
CA GLU A 222 -11.99 -3.48 15.33
C GLU A 222 -11.38 -4.48 14.34
N ASN A 223 -10.16 -4.21 13.90
CA ASN A 223 -9.42 -5.13 13.04
C ASN A 223 -9.15 -6.45 13.76
N LEU A 224 -8.77 -6.40 15.04
CA LEU A 224 -8.54 -7.60 15.84
C LEU A 224 -9.81 -8.44 15.98
N LEU A 225 -10.93 -7.83 16.38
CA LEU A 225 -12.21 -8.54 16.54
C LEU A 225 -12.66 -9.16 15.21
N THR A 226 -12.57 -8.39 14.12
CA THR A 226 -12.90 -8.88 12.78
C THR A 226 -12.00 -10.06 12.39
N TRP A 227 -10.70 -9.95 12.63
CA TRP A 227 -9.72 -10.99 12.33
C TRP A 227 -10.00 -12.27 13.10
N LEU A 228 -10.25 -12.20 14.41
CA LEU A 228 -10.61 -13.34 15.23
C LEU A 228 -11.87 -14.04 14.71
N LEU A 229 -12.91 -13.29 14.34
CA LEU A 229 -14.15 -13.85 13.81
C LEU A 229 -13.96 -14.62 12.49
N THR A 230 -12.90 -14.35 11.73
CA THR A 230 -12.60 -15.11 10.51
C THR A 230 -12.14 -16.54 10.77
N PHE A 231 -11.73 -16.85 11.99
CA PHE A 231 -11.37 -18.22 12.42
C PHE A 231 -12.57 -19.02 12.94
N ARG A 232 -13.75 -18.38 13.05
CA ARG A 232 -15.00 -19.00 13.50
C ARG A 232 -14.86 -19.51 14.95
N ASP A 233 -15.11 -20.80 15.16
CA ASP A 233 -15.03 -21.51 16.43
C ASP A 233 -13.63 -22.00 16.82
N LYS A 234 -12.65 -21.80 15.93
CA LYS A 234 -11.27 -22.30 16.07
C LYS A 234 -10.33 -21.39 16.84
N VAL A 235 -10.85 -20.35 17.47
CA VAL A 235 -10.06 -19.39 18.24
C VAL A 235 -10.75 -19.00 19.53
N GLU A 236 -9.98 -18.95 20.61
CA GLU A 236 -10.38 -18.38 21.89
C GLU A 236 -9.50 -17.20 22.26
N LEU A 237 -10.07 -16.00 22.36
CA LEU A 237 -9.36 -14.80 22.84
C LEU A 237 -9.23 -14.89 24.37
N LEU A 238 -7.99 -14.91 24.86
CA LEU A 238 -7.70 -14.95 26.31
C LEU A 238 -7.51 -13.53 26.87
N GLU A 239 -6.73 -12.70 26.17
CA GLU A 239 -6.42 -11.33 26.55
C GLU A 239 -6.47 -10.39 25.33
N PRO A 240 -6.94 -9.14 25.47
CA PRO A 240 -7.44 -8.50 26.71
C PRO A 240 -8.84 -8.99 27.14
N LYS A 241 -9.07 -9.09 28.45
CA LYS A 241 -10.37 -9.56 28.99
C LYS A 241 -11.56 -8.69 28.55
N THR A 242 -11.35 -7.40 28.42
CA THR A 242 -12.39 -6.46 27.93
C THR A 242 -12.83 -6.81 26.51
N MET A 243 -11.91 -7.07 25.60
CA MET A 243 -12.20 -7.44 24.23
C MET A 243 -12.80 -8.85 24.12
N ARG A 244 -12.39 -9.77 25.01
CA ARG A 244 -13.03 -11.09 25.12
C ARG A 244 -14.52 -10.96 25.47
N GLN A 245 -14.88 -10.05 26.37
CA GLN A 245 -16.27 -9.80 26.74
C GLN A 245 -17.08 -9.21 25.57
N GLU A 246 -16.50 -8.27 24.82
CA GLU A 246 -17.14 -7.69 23.63
C GLU A 246 -17.34 -8.73 22.53
N LEU A 247 -16.32 -9.56 22.27
CA LEU A 247 -16.42 -10.66 21.32
C LEU A 247 -17.54 -11.63 21.69
N ARG A 248 -17.62 -11.99 22.99
CA ARG A 248 -18.70 -12.80 23.51
C ARG A 248 -20.08 -12.18 23.28
N GLN A 249 -20.23 -10.87 23.52
CA GLN A 249 -21.48 -10.16 23.26
C GLN A 249 -21.86 -10.20 21.77
N SER A 250 -20.88 -9.96 20.89
CA SER A 250 -21.08 -10.05 19.44
C SER A 250 -21.53 -11.44 18.99
N ILE A 251 -20.90 -12.49 19.53
CA ILE A 251 -21.28 -13.88 19.23
C ILE A 251 -22.71 -14.19 19.70
N LEU A 252 -23.10 -13.73 20.89
CA LEU A 252 -24.47 -13.89 21.39
C LEU A 252 -25.50 -13.16 20.53
N GLN A 253 -25.16 -11.96 20.03
CA GLN A 253 -26.02 -11.23 19.10
C GLN A 253 -26.12 -11.93 17.74
N MET A 254 -25.01 -12.46 17.24
CA MET A 254 -25.01 -13.29 16.02
C MET A 254 -25.92 -14.49 16.20
N LYS A 255 -25.76 -15.26 17.29
CA LYS A 255 -26.59 -16.40 17.57
C LYS A 255 -28.07 -16.04 17.54
N LYS A 256 -28.50 -14.98 18.23
CA LYS A 256 -29.91 -14.54 18.23
C LYS A 256 -30.44 -14.24 16.82
N LYS A 257 -29.62 -13.70 15.92
CA LYS A 257 -30.04 -13.44 14.52
C LYS A 257 -30.32 -14.74 13.76
N TYR A 258 -29.54 -15.78 14.01
CA TYR A 258 -29.73 -17.07 13.33
C TYR A 258 -30.83 -17.94 13.99
N ASP A 259 -31.00 -17.85 15.32
CA ASP A 259 -32.07 -18.53 16.01
C ASP A 259 -33.46 -18.00 15.59
N ASN A 260 -33.59 -16.66 15.40
CA ASN A 260 -34.88 -16.04 15.01
C ASN A 260 -35.26 -16.26 13.54
N THR A 261 -34.37 -16.81 12.71
CA THR A 261 -34.65 -17.07 11.28
C THR A 261 -35.20 -18.48 11.04
N MET A 262 -35.33 -19.32 12.07
CA MET A 262 -35.87 -20.68 11.97
C MET A 262 -37.38 -20.75 12.21
N GLU A 263 -38.05 -19.63 12.53
CA GLU A 263 -39.51 -19.60 12.80
C GLU A 263 -40.33 -18.95 11.66
N GLY A 264 -39.75 -18.84 10.44
CA GLY A 264 -40.41 -18.24 9.27
C GLY A 264 -40.57 -19.21 8.11
#